data_48d4b646a7d021aaecd40f6381d5b8cd
#
_entry.id   48d4b646a7d021aaecd40f6381d5b8cd
#
_cell.length_a   1.000
_cell.length_b   1.000
_cell.length_c   1.000
_cell.angle_alpha   90.00
_cell.angle_beta   90.00
_cell.angle_gamma   90.00
#
_symmetry.space_group_name_H-M   'P 1'
#
loop_
_entity.id
_entity.type
_entity.pdbx_description
1 polymer ?
#
loop_
_entity_poly.entity_id
_entity_poly.type
_entity_poly.pdbx_seq_one_letter_code
_entity_poly.pdbx_strand_id
1 'polypeptide(L)'
;MSPLVRRIFWILNKFFMVPMFRLGFGPFLGSPFGGYILVLKTIGRKSGVVRYAPLNYAIYKGNVYCISGGRKTSDWYKNLHANPEVEMILPGGTLYARMEEVSDPDERLLITRQVLKNAGFAGFFEGYNPWHISDEDLQLKIADLPVLRFHPLGVGNGPSDMGGWAWFWMLAITVILIVLLAR
;
A
#
# COMPACT_ATOMS: atom_id res chain seq x y z
N MET A 1 -10.87 -13.26 6.34
CA MET A 1 -9.48 -13.52 6.81
C MET A 1 -9.49 -13.93 8.28
N SER A 2 -8.78 -15.02 8.68
CA SER A 2 -8.74 -15.52 10.06
C SER A 2 -8.02 -14.53 11.01
N PRO A 3 -8.32 -14.55 12.34
CA PRO A 3 -7.65 -13.68 13.32
C PRO A 3 -6.12 -13.86 13.34
N LEU A 4 -5.64 -15.08 13.17
CA LEU A 4 -4.21 -15.41 13.13
C LEU A 4 -3.52 -14.74 11.92
N VAL A 5 -4.09 -14.89 10.73
CA VAL A 5 -3.57 -14.28 9.50
C VAL A 5 -3.54 -12.76 9.63
N ARG A 6 -4.57 -12.16 10.20
CA ARG A 6 -4.61 -10.71 10.47
C ARG A 6 -3.49 -10.26 11.40
N ARG A 7 -3.20 -11.04 12.45
CA ARG A 7 -2.11 -10.75 13.39
C ARG A 7 -0.73 -10.85 12.72
N ILE A 8 -0.51 -11.89 11.89
CA ILE A 8 0.72 -12.06 11.12
C ILE A 8 0.93 -10.87 10.17
N PHE A 9 -0.09 -10.48 9.41
CA PHE A 9 0.00 -9.30 8.53
C PHE A 9 0.26 -8.01 9.31
N TRP A 10 -0.34 -7.84 10.48
CA TRP A 10 -0.08 -6.68 11.32
C TRP A 10 1.39 -6.61 11.76
N ILE A 11 1.98 -7.73 12.21
CA ILE A 11 3.39 -7.83 12.60
C ILE A 11 4.30 -7.53 11.39
N LEU A 12 4.05 -8.22 10.27
CA LEU A 12 4.81 -8.03 9.03
C LEU A 12 4.77 -6.57 8.57
N ASN A 13 3.60 -5.97 8.55
CA ASN A 13 3.43 -4.58 8.14
C ASN A 13 4.16 -3.61 9.05
N LYS A 14 4.03 -3.78 10.37
CA LYS A 14 4.59 -2.85 11.36
C LYS A 14 6.11 -2.94 11.46
N PHE A 15 6.66 -4.15 11.46
CA PHE A 15 8.08 -4.38 11.77
C PHE A 15 8.95 -4.63 10.54
N PHE A 16 8.35 -4.89 9.39
CA PHE A 16 9.09 -5.14 8.15
C PHE A 16 8.69 -4.16 7.04
N MET A 17 7.44 -4.18 6.57
CA MET A 17 7.06 -3.39 5.39
C MET A 17 7.23 -1.87 5.61
N VAL A 18 6.71 -1.33 6.69
CA VAL A 18 6.81 0.11 6.98
C VAL A 18 8.27 0.55 7.14
N PRO A 19 9.13 -0.10 7.96
CA PRO A 19 10.55 0.25 8.04
C PRO A 19 11.26 0.16 6.69
N MET A 20 11.03 -0.88 5.90
CA MET A 20 11.67 -1.06 4.60
C MET A 20 11.33 0.08 3.63
N PHE A 21 10.07 0.47 3.53
CA PHE A 21 9.66 1.61 2.70
C PHE A 21 10.26 2.93 3.21
N ARG A 22 10.28 3.15 4.51
CA ARG A 22 10.86 4.36 5.12
C ARG A 22 12.37 4.45 4.91
N LEU A 23 13.06 3.33 4.82
CA LEU A 23 14.49 3.24 4.51
C LEU A 23 14.80 3.32 2.99
N GLY A 24 13.78 3.36 2.13
CA GLY A 24 13.95 3.44 0.68
C GLY A 24 14.11 2.09 -0.03
N PHE A 25 13.86 0.96 0.65
CA PHE A 25 13.90 -0.37 0.05
C PHE A 25 12.61 -0.76 -0.69
N GLY A 26 11.64 0.15 -0.80
CA GLY A 26 10.38 -0.06 -1.49
C GLY A 26 10.51 -0.70 -2.90
N PRO A 27 11.46 -0.25 -3.76
CA PRO A 27 11.65 -0.82 -5.11
C PRO A 27 11.94 -2.32 -5.14
N PHE A 28 12.52 -2.87 -4.07
CA PHE A 28 12.88 -4.29 -3.97
C PHE A 28 11.75 -5.17 -3.43
N LEU A 29 10.70 -4.58 -2.89
CA LEU A 29 9.61 -5.31 -2.22
C LEU A 29 8.43 -5.57 -3.14
N GLY A 30 8.22 -4.73 -4.17
CA GLY A 30 7.15 -4.88 -5.14
C GLY A 30 7.43 -6.01 -6.11
N SER A 31 6.53 -6.99 -6.18
CA SER A 31 6.61 -8.08 -7.16
C SER A 31 5.21 -8.59 -7.49
N PRO A 32 5.02 -9.26 -8.65
CA PRO A 32 3.74 -9.88 -8.97
C PRO A 32 3.27 -10.91 -7.93
N PHE A 33 4.20 -11.59 -7.26
CA PHE A 33 3.90 -12.56 -6.21
C PHE A 33 3.64 -11.87 -4.86
N GLY A 34 4.52 -11.00 -4.41
CA GLY A 34 4.42 -10.30 -3.11
C GLY A 34 3.40 -9.16 -3.11
N GLY A 35 2.98 -8.73 -4.28
CA GLY A 35 2.07 -7.60 -4.48
C GLY A 35 2.79 -6.26 -4.65
N TYR A 36 2.08 -5.33 -5.28
CA TYR A 36 2.51 -3.94 -5.40
C TYR A 36 1.95 -3.16 -4.22
N ILE A 37 2.84 -2.63 -3.39
CA ILE A 37 2.53 -2.00 -2.11
C ILE A 37 3.04 -0.57 -2.11
N LEU A 38 2.27 0.32 -1.52
CA LEU A 38 2.70 1.64 -1.08
C LEU A 38 2.53 1.74 0.45
N VAL A 39 3.19 2.72 1.07
CA VAL A 39 2.94 3.06 2.47
C VAL A 39 2.28 4.42 2.54
N LEU A 40 1.04 4.43 3.02
CA LEU A 40 0.27 5.62 3.25
C LEU A 40 0.66 6.24 4.59
N LYS A 41 0.98 7.54 4.60
CA LYS A 41 1.32 8.32 5.79
C LYS A 41 0.14 9.19 6.16
N THR A 42 -0.55 8.87 7.25
CA THR A 42 -1.73 9.59 7.73
C THR A 42 -1.47 10.25 9.09
N ILE A 43 -2.26 11.26 9.42
CA ILE A 43 -2.26 11.87 10.76
C ILE A 43 -3.38 11.23 11.57
N GLY A 44 -3.05 10.71 12.74
CA GLY A 44 -4.02 10.10 13.65
C GLY A 44 -5.05 11.13 14.13
N ARG A 45 -6.31 10.96 13.73
CA ARG A 45 -7.42 11.89 14.01
C ARG A 45 -7.64 12.24 15.49
N LYS A 46 -7.23 11.35 16.40
CA LYS A 46 -7.36 11.55 17.85
C LYS A 46 -6.07 11.99 18.52
N SER A 47 -4.92 11.58 17.99
CA SER A 47 -3.63 11.76 18.65
C SER A 47 -2.71 12.77 17.98
N GLY A 48 -3.02 13.21 16.74
CA GLY A 48 -2.11 14.03 15.93
C GLY A 48 -0.84 13.31 15.47
N VAL A 49 -0.61 12.08 15.92
CA VAL A 49 0.63 11.33 15.63
C VAL A 49 0.56 10.72 14.24
N VAL A 50 1.68 10.80 13.52
CA VAL A 50 1.84 10.16 12.20
C VAL A 50 1.67 8.65 12.29
N ARG A 51 0.89 8.08 11.37
CA ARG A 51 0.60 6.66 11.24
C ARG A 51 0.91 6.20 9.83
N TYR A 52 1.48 5.02 9.71
CA TYR A 52 1.85 4.40 8.45
C TYR A 52 0.97 3.17 8.20
N ALA A 53 0.44 3.05 6.99
CA ALA A 53 -0.39 1.92 6.57
C ALA A 53 0.10 1.39 5.22
N PRO A 54 0.69 0.18 5.15
CA PRO A 54 0.98 -0.48 3.90
C PRO A 54 -0.32 -0.92 3.23
N LEU A 55 -0.48 -0.58 1.95
CA LEU A 55 -1.67 -0.85 1.16
C LEU A 55 -1.28 -1.33 -0.23
N ASN A 56 -2.04 -2.29 -0.76
CA ASN A 56 -1.96 -2.60 -2.17
C ASN A 56 -2.62 -1.48 -2.99
N TYR A 57 -2.07 -1.20 -4.16
CA TYR A 57 -2.51 -0.09 -4.98
C TYR A 57 -2.58 -0.44 -6.46
N ALA A 58 -3.33 0.37 -7.20
CA ALA A 58 -3.31 0.44 -8.65
C ALA A 58 -3.12 1.89 -9.10
N ILE A 59 -2.59 2.06 -10.31
CA ILE A 59 -2.53 3.37 -10.98
C ILE A 59 -3.44 3.32 -12.19
N TYR A 60 -4.35 4.29 -12.29
CA TYR A 60 -5.27 4.39 -13.40
C TYR A 60 -5.53 5.88 -13.72
N LYS A 61 -5.42 6.25 -15.00
CA LYS A 61 -5.63 7.62 -15.48
C LYS A 61 -4.91 8.69 -14.63
N GLY A 62 -3.65 8.42 -14.27
CA GLY A 62 -2.82 9.36 -13.51
C GLY A 62 -3.11 9.46 -12.01
N ASN A 63 -4.08 8.71 -11.50
CA ASN A 63 -4.41 8.65 -10.07
C ASN A 63 -3.94 7.34 -9.45
N VAL A 64 -3.66 7.37 -8.15
CA VAL A 64 -3.37 6.17 -7.35
C VAL A 64 -4.65 5.74 -6.64
N TYR A 65 -4.88 4.43 -6.61
CA TYR A 65 -6.07 3.87 -5.98
C TYR A 65 -5.71 2.80 -4.96
N CYS A 66 -6.45 2.79 -3.86
CA CYS A 66 -6.38 1.75 -2.84
C CYS A 66 -7.79 1.29 -2.46
N ILE A 67 -7.88 0.08 -1.90
CA ILE A 67 -9.13 -0.44 -1.32
C ILE A 67 -8.97 -0.59 0.19
N SER A 68 -10.06 -0.37 0.94
CA SER A 68 -10.05 -0.59 2.38
C SER A 68 -10.61 -1.98 2.72
N GLY A 69 -9.73 -3.01 2.75
CA GLY A 69 -10.12 -4.38 3.11
C GLY A 69 -10.73 -4.51 4.51
N GLY A 70 -10.36 -3.63 5.44
CA GLY A 70 -11.02 -3.48 6.74
C GLY A 70 -12.30 -2.64 6.70
N ARG A 71 -12.77 -2.33 5.52
CA ARG A 71 -13.96 -1.48 5.28
C ARG A 71 -13.82 -0.12 5.98
N LYS A 72 -14.94 0.45 6.40
CA LYS A 72 -15.00 1.75 7.11
C LYS A 72 -14.50 1.68 8.59
N THR A 73 -14.08 0.50 9.07
CA THR A 73 -13.61 0.32 10.45
C THR A 73 -12.13 0.60 10.62
N SER A 74 -11.33 0.53 9.55
CA SER A 74 -9.88 0.76 9.57
C SER A 74 -9.53 2.15 10.09
N ASP A 75 -8.54 2.24 10.99
CA ASP A 75 -8.13 3.54 11.54
C ASP A 75 -7.53 4.47 10.49
N TRP A 76 -6.74 3.95 9.56
CA TRP A 76 -6.19 4.75 8.48
C TRP A 76 -7.28 5.33 7.56
N TYR A 77 -8.36 4.57 7.26
CA TYR A 77 -9.52 5.06 6.52
C TYR A 77 -10.19 6.24 7.24
N LYS A 78 -10.44 6.07 8.55
CA LYS A 78 -11.03 7.14 9.37
C LYS A 78 -10.11 8.36 9.51
N ASN A 79 -8.79 8.15 9.52
CA ASN A 79 -7.81 9.25 9.54
C ASN A 79 -7.85 10.05 8.23
N LEU A 80 -8.00 9.37 7.07
CA LEU A 80 -8.15 10.02 5.76
C LEU A 80 -9.40 10.89 5.66
N HIS A 81 -10.51 10.42 6.21
CA HIS A 81 -11.74 11.23 6.22
C HIS A 81 -11.61 12.48 7.10
N ALA A 82 -10.80 12.43 8.15
CA ALA A 82 -10.50 13.59 8.98
C ALA A 82 -9.45 14.53 8.35
N ASN A 83 -8.49 13.97 7.60
CA ASN A 83 -7.42 14.71 6.94
C ASN A 83 -7.18 14.06 5.56
N PRO A 84 -7.83 14.56 4.49
CA PRO A 84 -7.79 13.92 3.17
C PRO A 84 -6.47 14.16 2.42
N GLU A 85 -5.66 15.10 2.82
CA GLU A 85 -4.34 15.33 2.24
C GLU A 85 -3.30 14.44 2.93
N VAL A 86 -2.57 13.69 2.12
CA VAL A 86 -1.64 12.67 2.61
C VAL A 86 -0.38 12.60 1.78
N GLU A 87 0.64 12.07 2.38
CA GLU A 87 1.85 11.63 1.69
C GLU A 87 1.81 10.12 1.49
N MET A 88 2.17 9.66 0.31
CA MET A 88 2.30 8.25 -0.04
C MET A 88 3.74 7.93 -0.40
N ILE A 89 4.30 6.91 0.22
CA ILE A 89 5.61 6.36 -0.10
C ILE A 89 5.39 5.21 -1.08
N LEU A 90 5.65 5.45 -2.36
CA LEU A 90 5.63 4.44 -3.40
C LEU A 90 7.02 3.80 -3.53
N PRO A 91 7.15 2.67 -4.25
CA PRO A 91 8.46 2.08 -4.53
C PRO A 91 9.47 3.04 -5.14
N GLY A 92 9.05 3.94 -6.04
CA GLY A 92 9.92 4.86 -6.76
C GLY A 92 10.08 6.26 -6.15
N GLY A 93 9.39 6.57 -5.05
CA GLY A 93 9.44 7.90 -4.44
C GLY A 93 8.21 8.22 -3.61
N THR A 94 8.08 9.48 -3.21
CA THR A 94 6.92 9.95 -2.44
C THR A 94 6.05 10.88 -3.26
N LEU A 95 4.76 10.87 -2.96
CA LEU A 95 3.73 11.64 -3.62
C LEU A 95 2.82 12.29 -2.58
N TYR A 96 2.59 13.59 -2.71
CA TYR A 96 1.48 14.23 -2.00
C TYR A 96 0.21 14.07 -2.81
N ALA A 97 -0.87 13.72 -2.16
CA ALA A 97 -2.15 13.50 -2.81
C ALA A 97 -3.32 13.87 -1.92
N ARG A 98 -4.46 14.15 -2.56
CA ARG A 98 -5.75 14.31 -1.87
C ARG A 98 -6.62 13.12 -2.14
N MET A 99 -7.17 12.54 -1.07
CA MET A 99 -8.07 11.41 -1.12
C MET A 99 -9.50 11.83 -1.47
N GLU A 100 -10.14 11.02 -2.31
CA GLU A 100 -11.56 11.04 -2.64
C GLU A 100 -12.10 9.61 -2.60
N GLU A 101 -13.30 9.39 -2.09
CA GLU A 101 -13.97 8.08 -2.15
C GLU A 101 -14.70 7.94 -3.50
N VAL A 102 -14.43 6.85 -4.22
CA VAL A 102 -15.03 6.57 -5.53
C VAL A 102 -16.46 6.11 -5.35
N SER A 103 -17.41 6.84 -5.96
CA SER A 103 -18.84 6.52 -5.93
C SER A 103 -19.33 5.77 -7.17
N ASP A 104 -18.69 5.97 -8.33
CA ASP A 104 -19.05 5.33 -9.59
C ASP A 104 -18.90 3.80 -9.52
N PRO A 105 -19.97 3.01 -9.77
CA PRO A 105 -19.94 1.56 -9.63
C PRO A 105 -18.99 0.86 -10.59
N ASP A 106 -18.90 1.35 -11.84
CA ASP A 106 -18.08 0.72 -12.88
C ASP A 106 -16.59 0.97 -12.59
N GLU A 107 -16.25 2.18 -12.17
CA GLU A 107 -14.89 2.49 -11.73
C GLU A 107 -14.52 1.70 -10.47
N ARG A 108 -15.42 1.57 -9.50
CA ARG A 108 -15.20 0.76 -8.29
C ARG A 108 -14.91 -0.70 -8.64
N LEU A 109 -15.67 -1.28 -9.56
CA LEU A 109 -15.48 -2.66 -10.02
C LEU A 109 -14.11 -2.83 -10.70
N LEU A 110 -13.83 -1.98 -11.69
CA LEU A 110 -12.57 -1.99 -12.44
C LEU A 110 -11.35 -1.87 -11.51
N ILE A 111 -11.37 -0.88 -10.64
CA ILE A 111 -10.26 -0.58 -9.73
C ILE A 111 -10.09 -1.69 -8.69
N THR A 112 -11.17 -2.18 -8.10
CA THR A 112 -11.07 -3.26 -7.11
C THR A 112 -10.46 -4.50 -7.73
N ARG A 113 -10.90 -4.90 -8.93
CA ARG A 113 -10.31 -6.02 -9.65
C ARG A 113 -8.81 -5.82 -9.88
N GLN A 114 -8.41 -4.62 -10.30
CA GLN A 114 -7.00 -4.32 -10.54
C GLN A 114 -6.17 -4.34 -9.26
N VAL A 115 -6.65 -3.71 -8.16
CA VAL A 115 -5.94 -3.71 -6.88
C VAL A 115 -5.80 -5.12 -6.32
N LEU A 116 -6.84 -5.97 -6.45
CA LEU A 116 -6.77 -7.36 -6.01
C LEU A 116 -5.77 -8.20 -6.84
N LYS A 117 -5.70 -7.99 -8.16
CA LYS A 117 -4.67 -8.60 -9.00
C LYS A 117 -3.27 -8.14 -8.60
N ASN A 118 -3.12 -6.86 -8.28
CA ASN A 118 -1.88 -6.26 -7.82
C ASN A 118 -1.49 -6.67 -6.40
N ALA A 119 -2.40 -7.24 -5.62
CA ALA A 119 -2.13 -7.69 -4.26
C ALA A 119 -1.31 -8.99 -4.18
N GLY A 120 -0.99 -9.62 -5.32
CA GLY A 120 -0.25 -10.86 -5.36
C GLY A 120 -0.97 -11.97 -4.58
N PHE A 121 -0.23 -12.75 -3.79
CA PHE A 121 -0.83 -13.82 -2.98
C PHE A 121 -1.86 -13.30 -1.97
N ALA A 122 -1.73 -12.06 -1.50
CA ALA A 122 -2.66 -11.48 -0.52
C ALA A 122 -4.08 -11.28 -1.10
N GLY A 123 -4.21 -11.11 -2.42
CA GLY A 123 -5.51 -11.01 -3.09
C GLY A 123 -6.39 -12.25 -2.93
N PHE A 124 -5.79 -13.41 -2.73
CA PHE A 124 -6.53 -14.67 -2.55
C PHE A 124 -7.11 -14.84 -1.13
N PHE A 125 -6.62 -14.08 -0.14
CA PHE A 125 -7.15 -14.15 1.23
C PHE A 125 -8.54 -13.56 1.41
N GLU A 126 -9.05 -12.85 0.39
CA GLU A 126 -10.45 -12.42 0.35
C GLU A 126 -11.42 -13.57 0.02
N GLY A 127 -10.90 -14.78 -0.27
CA GLY A 127 -11.70 -15.99 -0.48
C GLY A 127 -12.21 -16.19 -1.90
N TYR A 128 -11.64 -15.46 -2.88
CA TYR A 128 -11.93 -15.63 -4.30
C TYR A 128 -10.69 -15.32 -5.16
N ASN A 129 -10.70 -15.87 -6.37
CA ASN A 129 -9.63 -15.63 -7.33
C ASN A 129 -9.93 -14.36 -8.16
N PRO A 130 -9.15 -13.27 -8.01
CA PRO A 130 -9.43 -12.01 -8.72
C PRO A 130 -9.26 -12.12 -10.24
N TRP A 131 -8.67 -13.20 -10.75
CA TRP A 131 -8.47 -13.44 -12.18
C TRP A 131 -9.67 -14.12 -12.84
N HIS A 132 -10.48 -14.87 -12.06
CA HIS A 132 -11.54 -15.72 -12.57
C HIS A 132 -12.93 -15.40 -12.03
N ILE A 133 -13.06 -14.53 -11.01
CA ILE A 133 -14.37 -14.14 -10.49
C ILE A 133 -15.15 -13.32 -11.55
N SER A 134 -16.44 -13.59 -11.72
CA SER A 134 -17.32 -12.80 -12.59
C SER A 134 -17.47 -11.36 -12.11
N ASP A 135 -17.91 -10.44 -12.96
CA ASP A 135 -18.12 -9.05 -12.57
C ASP A 135 -19.32 -8.94 -11.62
N GLU A 136 -20.37 -9.72 -11.83
CA GLU A 136 -21.55 -9.76 -10.97
C GLU A 136 -21.21 -10.23 -9.56
N ASP A 137 -20.46 -11.35 -9.45
CA ASP A 137 -20.04 -11.87 -8.15
C ASP A 137 -19.09 -10.91 -7.44
N LEU A 138 -18.18 -10.27 -8.17
CA LEU A 138 -17.27 -9.28 -7.60
C LEU A 138 -18.04 -8.07 -7.10
N GLN A 139 -18.99 -7.53 -7.86
CA GLN A 139 -19.84 -6.41 -7.44
C GLN A 139 -20.56 -6.70 -6.11
N LEU A 140 -21.14 -7.88 -5.96
CA LEU A 140 -21.80 -8.29 -4.72
C LEU A 140 -20.83 -8.31 -3.52
N LYS A 141 -19.60 -8.81 -3.74
CA LYS A 141 -18.59 -8.92 -2.69
C LYS A 141 -17.99 -7.58 -2.25
N ILE A 142 -17.95 -6.61 -3.17
CA ILE A 142 -17.34 -5.30 -2.92
C ILE A 142 -18.36 -4.20 -2.59
N ALA A 143 -19.64 -4.52 -2.45
CA ALA A 143 -20.70 -3.54 -2.25
C ALA A 143 -20.41 -2.55 -1.11
N ASP A 144 -19.86 -3.03 0.00
CA ASP A 144 -19.48 -2.25 1.19
C ASP A 144 -17.97 -1.96 1.31
N LEU A 145 -17.18 -2.26 0.27
CA LEU A 145 -15.74 -2.07 0.25
C LEU A 145 -15.42 -0.65 -0.26
N PRO A 146 -14.86 0.26 0.57
CA PRO A 146 -14.47 1.57 0.11
C PRO A 146 -13.32 1.49 -0.89
N VAL A 147 -13.50 2.15 -2.03
CA VAL A 147 -12.46 2.38 -3.04
C VAL A 147 -12.05 3.84 -2.96
N LEU A 148 -10.78 4.09 -2.77
CA LEU A 148 -10.22 5.42 -2.57
C LEU A 148 -9.35 5.79 -3.75
N ARG A 149 -9.61 6.98 -4.32
CA ARG A 149 -8.80 7.65 -5.32
C ARG A 149 -7.93 8.68 -4.65
N PHE A 150 -6.67 8.74 -5.04
CA PHE A 150 -5.72 9.73 -4.57
C PHE A 150 -5.28 10.56 -5.78
N HIS A 151 -5.68 11.81 -5.80
CA HIS A 151 -5.29 12.79 -6.82
C HIS A 151 -3.91 13.33 -6.47
N PRO A 152 -2.88 13.14 -7.32
CA PRO A 152 -1.56 13.71 -7.09
C PRO A 152 -1.60 15.24 -7.02
N LEU A 153 -1.02 15.80 -5.97
CA LEU A 153 -0.85 17.25 -5.78
C LEU A 153 0.60 17.69 -6.07
N GLY A 154 1.55 16.77 -5.91
CA GLY A 154 2.96 17.05 -6.12
C GLY A 154 3.85 15.90 -5.72
N VAL A 155 5.15 16.03 -6.03
CA VAL A 155 6.18 15.07 -5.64
C VAL A 155 6.62 15.39 -4.22
N GLY A 156 6.72 14.37 -3.36
CA GLY A 156 7.22 14.50 -2.00
C GLY A 156 8.75 14.55 -1.93
N ASN A 157 9.26 14.79 -0.74
CA ASN A 157 10.70 14.96 -0.49
C ASN A 157 11.50 13.64 -0.45
N GLY A 158 10.92 12.54 -0.93
CA GLY A 158 11.53 11.23 -0.85
C GLY A 158 11.19 10.49 0.45
N PRO A 159 11.81 9.32 0.69
CA PRO A 159 11.57 8.56 1.91
C PRO A 159 11.79 9.43 3.14
N SER A 160 10.83 9.45 4.05
CA SER A 160 10.99 10.15 5.32
C SER A 160 12.03 9.43 6.19
N ASP A 161 12.70 10.14 7.03
CA ASP A 161 13.70 9.65 8.00
C ASP A 161 14.98 9.11 7.32
N MET A 162 15.47 7.96 7.77
CA MET A 162 16.74 7.37 7.30
C MET A 162 16.69 6.76 5.90
N GLY A 163 15.62 6.94 5.14
CA GLY A 163 15.48 6.39 3.78
C GLY A 163 16.58 6.80 2.81
N GLY A 164 17.15 8.00 2.98
CA GLY A 164 18.31 8.44 2.22
C GLY A 164 19.57 7.61 2.41
N TRP A 165 19.63 6.75 3.44
CA TRP A 165 20.76 5.88 3.73
C TRP A 165 20.63 4.46 3.18
N ALA A 166 19.53 4.13 2.51
CA ALA A 166 19.33 2.78 1.96
C ALA A 166 20.44 2.40 0.96
N TRP A 167 20.90 3.34 0.13
CA TRP A 167 22.03 3.13 -0.79
C TRP A 167 23.33 2.77 -0.06
N PHE A 168 23.58 3.37 1.09
CA PHE A 168 24.80 3.08 1.88
C PHE A 168 24.80 1.64 2.38
N TRP A 169 23.68 1.14 2.90
CA TRP A 169 23.55 -0.25 3.32
C TRP A 169 23.67 -1.22 2.14
N MET A 170 23.11 -0.90 0.99
CA MET A 170 23.29 -1.68 -0.23
C MET A 170 24.75 -1.77 -0.66
N LEU A 171 25.45 -0.64 -0.63
CA LEU A 171 26.89 -0.58 -0.91
C LEU A 171 27.70 -1.40 0.10
N ALA A 172 27.44 -1.25 1.39
CA ALA A 172 28.13 -1.98 2.43
C ALA A 172 27.93 -3.51 2.29
N ILE A 173 26.70 -3.97 2.05
CA ILE A 173 26.40 -5.38 1.82
C ILE A 173 27.14 -5.89 0.57
N THR A 174 27.12 -5.13 -0.53
CA THR A 174 27.81 -5.51 -1.77
C THR A 174 29.32 -5.66 -1.55
N VAL A 175 29.96 -4.72 -0.86
CA VAL A 175 31.38 -4.79 -0.52
C VAL A 175 31.69 -6.01 0.35
N ILE A 176 30.87 -6.29 1.37
CA ILE A 176 31.03 -7.47 2.23
C ILE A 176 30.95 -8.74 1.40
N LEU A 177 29.96 -8.85 0.51
CA LEU A 177 29.79 -10.02 -0.35
C LEU A 177 31.00 -10.22 -1.29
N ILE A 178 31.50 -9.15 -1.91
CA ILE A 178 32.70 -9.21 -2.77
C ILE A 178 33.90 -9.71 -1.97
N VAL A 179 34.12 -9.19 -0.77
CA VAL A 179 35.23 -9.61 0.09
C VAL A 179 35.12 -11.08 0.52
N LEU A 180 33.89 -11.56 0.81
CA LEU A 180 33.65 -12.96 1.16
C LEU A 180 33.84 -13.93 -0.01
N LEU A 181 33.46 -13.51 -1.22
CA LEU A 181 33.61 -14.33 -2.42
C LEU A 181 35.02 -14.32 -3.01
N ALA A 182 35.83 -13.30 -2.66
CA ALA A 182 37.23 -13.18 -3.11
C ALA A 182 38.23 -13.94 -2.19
N ARG A 183 37.76 -14.54 -1.11
CA ARG A 183 38.53 -15.39 -0.20
C ARG A 183 38.36 -16.87 -0.54
#